data_60055b70af728ebe9c7ec22700a208c9
#
_entry.id   60055b70af728ebe9c7ec22700a208c9
#
_cell.length_a   1.000
_cell.length_b   1.000
_cell.length_c   1.000
_cell.angle_alpha   90.00
_cell.angle_beta   90.00
_cell.angle_gamma   90.00
#
_symmetry.space_group_name_H-M   'P 1'
#
loop_
_entity.id
_entity.type
_entity.pdbx_description
1 polymer ?
#
loop_
_entity_poly.entity_id
_entity_poly.type
_entity_poly.pdbx_seq_one_letter_code
_entity_poly.pdbx_strand_id
1 'polypeptide(L)'
;MIDLDAATFLLQWAVGGLFFLWVTGRRREVGIGYGWTIRITFGLMAAGGLVVGVVMDPVPVREASGAAVLVATVVAMVVSVVRRRAGVAGQRGVEERRTARVAAMTGIDRDRVTFDDSVREFPPALDLVAPVLGLVGLVAAGVDAGDPALLAVARTLVGALFLGAVTSAMLLGHWYLVQPGL
;
A
#
# COMPACT_ATOMS: atom_id res chain seq x y z
N MET A 1 11.99 -26.18 -14.73
CA MET A 1 11.76 -25.87 -13.30
C MET A 1 11.51 -24.37 -13.27
N ILE A 2 10.40 -23.91 -12.72
CA ILE A 2 10.08 -22.47 -12.72
C ILE A 2 10.98 -21.82 -11.67
N ASP A 3 11.85 -20.92 -12.09
CA ASP A 3 12.73 -20.17 -11.20
C ASP A 3 11.98 -18.94 -10.66
N LEU A 4 12.03 -18.72 -9.37
CA LEU A 4 11.48 -17.51 -8.74
C LEU A 4 12.64 -16.78 -8.09
N ASP A 5 13.11 -15.74 -8.75
CA ASP A 5 14.19 -14.92 -8.21
C ASP A 5 13.70 -13.97 -7.10
N ALA A 6 14.63 -13.49 -6.29
CA ALA A 6 14.34 -12.61 -5.16
C ALA A 6 13.76 -11.26 -5.59
N ALA A 7 14.14 -10.75 -6.77
CA ALA A 7 13.63 -9.49 -7.30
C ALA A 7 12.14 -9.61 -7.66
N THR A 8 11.75 -10.68 -8.35
CA THR A 8 10.35 -10.99 -8.66
C THR A 8 9.53 -11.20 -7.39
N PHE A 9 10.07 -11.92 -6.40
CA PHE A 9 9.39 -12.11 -5.12
C PHE A 9 9.12 -10.80 -4.38
N LEU A 10 10.11 -9.91 -4.30
CA LEU A 10 9.94 -8.59 -3.67
C LEU A 10 8.95 -7.71 -4.44
N LEU A 11 8.98 -7.76 -5.78
CA LEU A 11 8.02 -7.02 -6.60
C LEU A 11 6.59 -7.57 -6.43
N GLN A 12 6.40 -8.90 -6.37
CA GLN A 12 5.10 -9.52 -6.07
C GLN A 12 4.54 -9.01 -4.74
N TRP A 13 5.37 -9.01 -3.72
CA TRP A 13 4.96 -8.60 -2.39
C TRP A 13 4.60 -7.11 -2.34
N ALA A 14 5.42 -6.25 -2.96
CA ALA A 14 5.17 -4.82 -3.06
C ALA A 14 3.87 -4.51 -3.82
N VAL A 15 3.70 -5.08 -5.00
CA VAL A 15 2.53 -4.86 -5.86
C VAL A 15 1.25 -5.35 -5.18
N GLY A 16 1.28 -6.55 -4.61
CA GLY A 16 0.15 -7.10 -3.88
C GLY A 16 -0.24 -6.25 -2.67
N GLY A 17 0.75 -5.84 -1.85
CA GLY A 17 0.51 -4.99 -0.69
C GLY A 17 -0.06 -3.62 -1.04
N LEU A 18 0.45 -2.97 -2.10
CA LEU A 18 -0.07 -1.69 -2.59
C LEU A 18 -1.48 -1.83 -3.19
N PHE A 19 -1.79 -2.96 -3.84
CA PHE A 19 -3.15 -3.25 -4.30
C PHE A 19 -4.13 -3.35 -3.12
N PHE A 20 -3.76 -4.07 -2.05
CA PHE A 20 -4.62 -4.17 -0.87
C PHE A 20 -4.66 -2.89 -0.05
N LEU A 21 -3.66 -2.01 -0.13
CA LEU A 21 -3.76 -0.65 0.39
C LEU A 21 -4.91 0.11 -0.29
N TRP A 22 -5.00 0.03 -1.62
CA TRP A 22 -6.14 0.62 -2.34
C TRP A 22 -7.47 -0.02 -1.91
N VAL A 23 -7.54 -1.35 -1.79
CA VAL A 23 -8.76 -2.06 -1.36
C VAL A 23 -9.23 -1.58 0.01
N THR A 24 -8.33 -1.43 0.98
CA THR A 24 -8.66 -0.99 2.35
C THR A 24 -8.91 0.52 2.41
N GLY A 25 -8.14 1.31 1.69
CA GLY A 25 -8.22 2.77 1.68
C GLY A 25 -9.42 3.35 0.91
N ARG A 26 -9.97 2.61 -0.08
CA ARG A 26 -11.06 3.13 -0.93
C ARG A 26 -12.34 3.49 -0.17
N ARG A 27 -12.61 2.83 0.96
CA ARG A 27 -13.78 3.11 1.83
C ARG A 27 -13.54 4.27 2.79
N ARG A 28 -12.32 4.81 2.85
CA ARG A 28 -11.94 5.95 3.70
C ARG A 28 -12.20 5.74 5.20
N GLU A 29 -12.21 4.47 5.64
CA GLU A 29 -12.42 4.11 7.06
C GLU A 29 -11.11 4.05 7.85
N VAL A 30 -9.99 3.85 7.15
CA VAL A 30 -8.66 3.67 7.76
C VAL A 30 -7.92 5.00 7.78
N GLY A 31 -7.34 5.33 8.93
CA GLY A 31 -6.61 6.58 9.13
C GLY A 31 -5.40 6.75 8.20
N ILE A 32 -5.04 8.00 7.93
CA ILE A 32 -3.97 8.37 7.00
C ILE A 32 -2.60 7.75 7.38
N GLY A 33 -2.34 7.57 8.69
CA GLY A 33 -1.11 6.96 9.20
C GLY A 33 -0.94 5.49 8.75
N TYR A 34 -2.01 4.73 8.67
CA TYR A 34 -1.98 3.38 8.12
C TYR A 34 -1.47 3.41 6.67
N GLY A 35 -2.02 4.31 5.84
CA GLY A 35 -1.59 4.46 4.45
C GLY A 35 -0.10 4.81 4.33
N TRP A 36 0.46 5.60 5.24
CA TRP A 36 1.89 5.92 5.26
C TRP A 36 2.74 4.69 5.57
N THR A 37 2.38 3.95 6.61
CA THR A 37 3.10 2.71 6.98
C THR A 37 3.14 1.73 5.82
N ILE A 38 2.01 1.50 5.17
CA ILE A 38 1.91 0.57 4.04
C ILE A 38 2.75 1.05 2.84
N ARG A 39 2.66 2.34 2.46
CA ARG A 39 3.44 2.88 1.34
C ARG A 39 4.95 2.82 1.60
N ILE A 40 5.38 3.11 2.83
CA ILE A 40 6.81 3.00 3.20
C ILE A 40 7.26 1.55 3.11
N THR A 41 6.54 0.63 3.73
CA THR A 41 6.91 -0.80 3.77
C THR A 41 7.03 -1.38 2.36
N PHE A 42 5.98 -1.24 1.56
CA PHE A 42 5.98 -1.82 0.21
C PHE A 42 6.80 -1.01 -0.80
N GLY A 43 6.97 0.29 -0.59
CA GLY A 43 7.91 1.10 -1.34
C GLY A 43 9.36 0.65 -1.13
N LEU A 44 9.75 0.34 0.11
CA LEU A 44 11.07 -0.23 0.41
C LEU A 44 11.25 -1.62 -0.22
N MET A 45 10.21 -2.46 -0.23
CA MET A 45 10.25 -3.76 -0.92
C MET A 45 10.42 -3.59 -2.43
N ALA A 46 9.69 -2.65 -3.05
CA ALA A 46 9.85 -2.34 -4.47
C ALA A 46 11.26 -1.83 -4.80
N ALA A 47 11.82 -0.95 -3.95
CA ALA A 47 13.19 -0.48 -4.09
C ALA A 47 14.20 -1.61 -3.95
N GLY A 48 14.04 -2.48 -2.94
CA GLY A 48 14.87 -3.66 -2.75
C GLY A 48 14.81 -4.61 -3.95
N GLY A 49 13.61 -4.89 -4.47
CA GLY A 49 13.41 -5.71 -5.65
C GLY A 49 14.10 -5.13 -6.89
N LEU A 50 13.98 -3.81 -7.08
CA LEU A 50 14.66 -3.12 -8.18
C LEU A 50 16.20 -3.25 -8.08
N VAL A 51 16.76 -3.01 -6.89
CA VAL A 51 18.22 -3.13 -6.67
C VAL A 51 18.69 -4.56 -6.92
N VAL A 52 18.00 -5.56 -6.35
CA VAL A 52 18.35 -6.97 -6.54
C VAL A 52 18.26 -7.36 -8.01
N GLY A 53 17.19 -6.96 -8.71
CA GLY A 53 17.00 -7.28 -10.12
C GLY A 53 18.08 -6.69 -11.01
N VAL A 54 18.43 -5.42 -10.83
CA VAL A 54 19.48 -4.75 -11.62
C VAL A 54 20.86 -5.39 -11.38
N VAL A 55 21.14 -5.86 -10.16
CA VAL A 55 22.48 -6.37 -9.78
C VAL A 55 22.66 -7.84 -10.12
N MET A 56 21.61 -8.66 -9.96
CA MET A 56 21.75 -10.13 -10.06
C MET A 56 21.32 -10.67 -11.42
N ASP A 57 20.10 -10.37 -11.84
CA ASP A 57 19.52 -10.92 -13.07
C ASP A 57 18.51 -9.94 -13.66
N PRO A 58 18.97 -8.99 -14.51
CA PRO A 58 18.13 -7.91 -14.97
C PRO A 58 17.12 -8.34 -16.04
N VAL A 59 15.83 -8.18 -15.75
CA VAL A 59 14.74 -8.26 -16.73
C VAL A 59 14.25 -6.84 -17.03
N PRO A 60 14.60 -6.23 -18.17
CA PRO A 60 14.46 -4.78 -18.39
C PRO A 60 13.04 -4.25 -18.16
N VAL A 61 12.01 -5.01 -18.55
CA VAL A 61 10.60 -4.62 -18.37
C VAL A 61 10.19 -4.70 -16.91
N ARG A 62 10.66 -5.72 -16.16
CA ARG A 62 10.43 -5.84 -14.72
C ARG A 62 11.05 -4.66 -13.98
N GLU A 63 12.30 -4.32 -14.28
CA GLU A 63 13.02 -3.24 -13.62
C GLU A 63 12.41 -1.86 -13.92
N ALA A 64 12.06 -1.62 -15.19
CA ALA A 64 11.35 -0.38 -15.56
C ALA A 64 10.01 -0.25 -14.84
N SER A 65 9.26 -1.35 -14.74
CA SER A 65 8.00 -1.41 -14.00
C SER A 65 8.22 -1.20 -12.49
N GLY A 66 9.23 -1.85 -11.89
CA GLY A 66 9.60 -1.68 -10.49
C GLY A 66 9.96 -0.22 -10.14
N ALA A 67 10.74 0.44 -11.01
CA ALA A 67 11.03 1.87 -10.89
C ALA A 67 9.76 2.72 -10.97
N ALA A 68 8.86 2.42 -11.90
CA ALA A 68 7.57 3.12 -12.04
C ALA A 68 6.68 2.92 -10.80
N VAL A 69 6.63 1.71 -10.23
CA VAL A 69 5.93 1.41 -8.95
C VAL A 69 6.49 2.27 -7.83
N LEU A 70 7.82 2.36 -7.70
CA LEU A 70 8.47 3.15 -6.67
C LEU A 70 8.13 4.64 -6.82
N VAL A 71 8.25 5.19 -8.02
CA VAL A 71 7.91 6.60 -8.31
C VAL A 71 6.44 6.87 -7.99
N ALA A 72 5.51 6.04 -8.44
CA ALA A 72 4.08 6.19 -8.16
C ALA A 72 3.79 6.14 -6.65
N THR A 73 4.46 5.25 -5.91
CA THR A 73 4.33 5.13 -4.45
C THR A 73 4.83 6.38 -3.74
N VAL A 74 5.98 6.93 -4.17
CA VAL A 74 6.53 8.18 -3.64
C VAL A 74 5.58 9.35 -3.92
N VAL A 75 5.07 9.46 -5.13
CA VAL A 75 4.08 10.51 -5.49
C VAL A 75 2.83 10.40 -4.62
N ALA A 76 2.27 9.19 -4.46
CA ALA A 76 1.12 8.97 -3.58
C ALA A 76 1.43 9.35 -2.13
N MET A 77 2.64 9.04 -1.64
CA MET A 77 3.09 9.41 -0.30
C MET A 77 3.16 10.94 -0.15
N VAL A 78 3.81 11.64 -1.09
CA VAL A 78 3.93 13.11 -1.08
C VAL A 78 2.55 13.76 -1.09
N VAL A 79 1.65 13.34 -1.98
CA VAL A 79 0.27 13.87 -2.04
C VAL A 79 -0.46 13.61 -0.73
N SER A 80 -0.30 12.44 -0.13
CA SER A 80 -0.90 12.10 1.16
C SER A 80 -0.38 12.99 2.31
N VAL A 81 0.93 13.30 2.33
CA VAL A 81 1.54 14.19 3.33
C VAL A 81 1.08 15.63 3.14
N VAL A 82 1.03 16.12 1.90
CA VAL A 82 0.56 17.49 1.60
C VAL A 82 -0.90 17.66 2.03
N ARG A 83 -1.73 16.64 1.78
CA ARG A 83 -3.17 16.66 2.10
C ARG A 83 -3.51 16.14 3.51
N ARG A 84 -2.53 15.92 4.37
CA ARG A 84 -2.75 15.36 5.72
C ARG A 84 -3.74 16.14 6.59
N ARG A 85 -3.82 17.45 6.41
CA ARG A 85 -4.73 18.33 7.18
C ARG A 85 -6.21 18.10 6.85
N ALA A 86 -6.51 17.58 5.66
CA ALA A 86 -7.88 17.23 5.29
C ALA A 86 -8.45 16.08 6.14
N GLY A 87 -7.56 15.22 6.68
CA GLY A 87 -7.98 13.95 7.31
C GLY A 87 -8.62 12.99 6.32
N VAL A 88 -9.31 12.00 6.87
CA VAL A 88 -10.11 11.02 6.12
C VAL A 88 -11.50 10.96 6.75
N ALA A 89 -12.55 10.86 5.97
CA ALA A 89 -13.94 10.91 6.45
C ALA A 89 -14.22 9.95 7.63
N GLY A 90 -13.75 8.70 7.55
CA GLY A 90 -13.88 7.73 8.64
C GLY A 90 -13.08 8.10 9.90
N GLN A 91 -11.91 8.69 9.75
CA GLN A 91 -11.08 9.15 10.86
C GLN A 91 -11.76 10.30 11.62
N ARG A 92 -12.44 11.20 10.93
CA ARG A 92 -13.19 12.29 11.55
C ARG A 92 -14.28 11.75 12.47
N GLY A 93 -15.08 10.83 11.99
CA GLY A 93 -16.16 10.24 12.79
C GLY A 93 -15.66 9.37 13.97
N VAL A 94 -14.49 8.76 13.88
CA VAL A 94 -13.86 8.04 15.00
C VAL A 94 -13.37 9.03 16.06
N GLU A 95 -12.71 10.11 15.65
CA GLU A 95 -12.19 11.12 16.56
C GLU A 95 -13.34 11.86 17.30
N GLU A 96 -14.42 12.19 16.61
CA GLU A 96 -15.61 12.78 17.22
C GLU A 96 -16.21 11.87 18.29
N ARG A 97 -16.40 10.58 17.99
CA ARG A 97 -16.92 9.59 18.96
C ARG A 97 -15.99 9.39 20.15
N ARG A 98 -14.67 9.40 19.92
CA ARG A 98 -13.65 9.27 20.97
C ARG A 98 -13.67 10.49 21.89
N THR A 99 -13.67 11.69 21.33
CA THR A 99 -13.70 12.94 22.09
C THR A 99 -14.96 13.02 22.93
N ALA A 100 -16.13 12.71 22.35
CA ALA A 100 -17.41 12.67 23.07
C ALA A 100 -17.40 11.66 24.22
N ARG A 101 -16.82 10.45 24.02
CA ARG A 101 -16.71 9.44 25.07
C ARG A 101 -15.77 9.89 26.20
N VAL A 102 -14.63 10.47 25.88
CA VAL A 102 -13.68 10.97 26.88
C VAL A 102 -14.30 12.10 27.70
N ALA A 103 -14.97 13.06 27.05
CA ALA A 103 -15.67 14.14 27.71
C ALA A 103 -16.76 13.61 28.67
N ALA A 104 -17.54 12.61 28.23
CA ALA A 104 -18.57 11.99 29.06
C ALA A 104 -18.01 11.26 30.30
N MET A 105 -16.81 10.65 30.20
CA MET A 105 -16.21 9.90 31.31
C MET A 105 -15.38 10.77 32.27
N THR A 106 -14.74 11.81 31.76
CA THR A 106 -13.75 12.59 32.53
C THR A 106 -14.19 14.03 32.82
N GLY A 107 -15.25 14.51 32.18
CA GLY A 107 -15.64 15.93 32.22
C GLY A 107 -14.64 16.87 31.55
N ILE A 108 -13.59 16.34 30.92
CA ILE A 108 -12.55 17.13 30.26
C ILE A 108 -12.89 17.26 28.76
N ASP A 109 -13.21 18.45 28.34
CA ASP A 109 -13.35 18.76 26.91
C ASP A 109 -11.93 18.94 26.33
N ARG A 110 -11.46 17.94 25.55
CA ARG A 110 -10.17 18.02 24.86
C ARG A 110 -10.33 18.86 23.61
N ASP A 111 -9.33 19.67 23.31
CA ASP A 111 -9.23 20.36 22.02
C ASP A 111 -9.48 19.38 20.87
N ARG A 112 -10.52 19.62 20.10
CA ARG A 112 -10.87 18.80 18.94
C ARG A 112 -9.76 18.90 17.91
N VAL A 113 -9.35 17.78 17.37
CA VAL A 113 -8.49 17.79 16.18
C VAL A 113 -9.26 18.47 15.05
N THR A 114 -8.86 19.68 14.72
CA THR A 114 -9.50 20.45 13.63
C THR A 114 -8.98 19.96 12.29
N PHE A 115 -9.86 19.39 11.50
CA PHE A 115 -9.57 19.08 10.11
C PHE A 115 -9.87 20.30 9.24
N ASP A 116 -9.01 20.53 8.24
CA ASP A 116 -9.14 21.68 7.33
C ASP A 116 -10.02 21.28 6.14
N ASP A 117 -11.26 21.75 6.15
CA ASP A 117 -12.24 21.47 5.09
C ASP A 117 -11.93 22.19 3.76
N SER A 118 -11.00 23.14 3.76
CA SER A 118 -10.52 23.79 2.53
C SER A 118 -9.55 22.91 1.75
N VAL A 119 -8.91 21.92 2.40
CA VAL A 119 -7.98 20.99 1.79
C VAL A 119 -8.72 19.77 1.27
N ARG A 120 -8.50 19.43 -0.01
CA ARG A 120 -9.08 18.21 -0.59
C ARG A 120 -8.48 16.96 0.04
N GLU A 121 -9.31 15.98 0.36
CA GLU A 121 -8.87 14.67 0.83
C GLU A 121 -7.96 13.97 -0.20
N PHE A 122 -7.16 13.02 0.29
CA PHE A 122 -6.34 12.16 -0.57
C PHE A 122 -7.24 11.32 -1.51
N PRO A 123 -7.00 11.34 -2.84
CA PRO A 123 -7.79 10.54 -3.77
C PRO A 123 -7.36 9.07 -3.73
N PRO A 124 -8.22 8.13 -3.29
CA PRO A 124 -7.84 6.71 -3.16
C PRO A 124 -7.40 6.05 -4.48
N ALA A 125 -7.88 6.58 -5.62
CA ALA A 125 -7.48 6.08 -6.93
C ALA A 125 -5.98 6.23 -7.21
N LEU A 126 -5.29 7.15 -6.52
CA LEU A 126 -3.85 7.32 -6.68
C LEU A 126 -3.06 6.09 -6.18
N ASP A 127 -3.59 5.40 -5.17
CA ASP A 127 -2.99 4.15 -4.67
C ASP A 127 -3.12 2.98 -5.66
N LEU A 128 -4.01 3.07 -6.65
CA LEU A 128 -4.15 2.04 -7.67
C LEU A 128 -3.11 2.15 -8.79
N VAL A 129 -2.47 3.32 -8.96
CA VAL A 129 -1.49 3.55 -10.04
C VAL A 129 -0.29 2.62 -9.90
N ALA A 130 0.28 2.53 -8.71
CA ALA A 130 1.46 1.68 -8.47
C ALA A 130 1.21 0.18 -8.77
N PRO A 131 0.16 -0.47 -8.24
CA PRO A 131 -0.10 -1.87 -8.57
C PRO A 131 -0.44 -2.11 -10.04
N VAL A 132 -1.11 -1.19 -10.72
CA VAL A 132 -1.37 -1.31 -12.17
C VAL A 132 -0.07 -1.29 -12.97
N LEU A 133 0.84 -0.37 -12.66
CA LEU A 133 2.19 -0.35 -13.26
C LEU A 133 2.97 -1.62 -12.94
N GLY A 134 2.85 -2.12 -11.72
CA GLY A 134 3.52 -3.34 -11.27
C GLY A 134 3.04 -4.61 -11.96
N LEU A 135 1.78 -4.67 -12.40
CA LEU A 135 1.28 -5.82 -13.18
C LEU A 135 2.10 -6.07 -14.44
N VAL A 136 2.57 -5.02 -15.12
CA VAL A 136 3.40 -5.14 -16.32
C VAL A 136 4.71 -5.86 -16.00
N GLY A 137 5.36 -5.47 -14.92
CA GLY A 137 6.61 -6.09 -14.47
C GLY A 137 6.40 -7.54 -14.01
N LEU A 138 5.30 -7.84 -13.32
CA LEU A 138 4.97 -9.20 -12.88
C LEU A 138 4.68 -10.13 -14.07
N VAL A 139 4.00 -9.64 -15.10
CA VAL A 139 3.79 -10.39 -16.35
C VAL A 139 5.13 -10.64 -17.03
N ALA A 140 5.97 -9.62 -17.18
CA ALA A 140 7.29 -9.77 -17.78
C ALA A 140 8.17 -10.78 -17.02
N ALA A 141 8.21 -10.69 -15.70
CA ALA A 141 8.92 -11.65 -14.85
C ALA A 141 8.36 -13.09 -14.97
N GLY A 142 7.05 -13.24 -15.08
CA GLY A 142 6.42 -14.53 -15.28
C GLY A 142 6.74 -15.15 -16.65
N VAL A 143 6.84 -14.33 -17.69
CA VAL A 143 7.26 -14.78 -19.03
C VAL A 143 8.73 -15.20 -19.03
N ASP A 144 9.59 -14.44 -18.37
CA ASP A 144 11.02 -14.69 -18.26
C ASP A 144 11.33 -15.96 -17.44
N ALA A 145 10.51 -16.29 -16.44
CA ALA A 145 10.69 -17.44 -15.55
C ALA A 145 10.57 -18.82 -16.24
N GLY A 146 10.23 -18.89 -17.53
CA GLY A 146 10.25 -20.10 -18.35
C GLY A 146 8.90 -20.68 -18.75
N ASP A 147 8.95 -21.84 -19.42
CA ASP A 147 7.78 -22.53 -19.95
C ASP A 147 7.10 -23.46 -18.93
N PRO A 148 5.75 -23.57 -18.95
CA PRO A 148 4.84 -22.78 -19.79
C PRO A 148 4.59 -21.37 -19.23
N ALA A 149 4.87 -20.35 -20.05
CA ALA A 149 4.80 -18.94 -19.65
C ALA A 149 3.46 -18.54 -19.01
N LEU A 150 2.35 -19.07 -19.52
CA LEU A 150 1.02 -18.78 -18.96
C LEU A 150 0.90 -19.23 -17.50
N LEU A 151 1.42 -20.41 -17.17
CA LEU A 151 1.41 -20.94 -15.80
C LEU A 151 2.34 -20.13 -14.90
N ALA A 152 3.51 -19.74 -15.39
CA ALA A 152 4.46 -18.93 -14.67
C ALA A 152 3.87 -17.53 -14.35
N VAL A 153 3.25 -16.86 -15.32
CA VAL A 153 2.54 -15.60 -15.12
C VAL A 153 1.39 -15.74 -14.13
N ALA A 154 0.54 -16.77 -14.29
CA ALA A 154 -0.57 -17.00 -13.36
C ALA A 154 -0.07 -17.20 -11.92
N ARG A 155 0.99 -17.99 -11.71
CA ARG A 155 1.62 -18.21 -10.41
C ARG A 155 2.18 -16.89 -9.83
N THR A 156 2.82 -16.07 -10.66
CA THR A 156 3.37 -14.79 -10.25
C THR A 156 2.27 -13.84 -9.79
N LEU A 157 1.16 -13.73 -10.52
CA LEU A 157 0.04 -12.87 -10.17
C LEU A 157 -0.71 -13.38 -8.93
N VAL A 158 -0.96 -14.69 -8.82
CA VAL A 158 -1.59 -15.30 -7.64
C VAL A 158 -0.69 -15.13 -6.41
N GLY A 159 0.61 -15.28 -6.56
CA GLY A 159 1.59 -15.04 -5.50
C GLY A 159 1.53 -13.60 -4.99
N ALA A 160 1.43 -12.62 -5.89
CA ALA A 160 1.30 -11.21 -5.51
C ALA A 160 0.00 -10.96 -4.71
N LEU A 161 -1.13 -11.49 -5.19
CA LEU A 161 -2.40 -11.37 -4.48
C LEU A 161 -2.35 -12.05 -3.11
N PHE A 162 -1.78 -13.25 -3.01
CA PHE A 162 -1.67 -13.98 -1.75
C PHE A 162 -0.80 -13.24 -0.73
N LEU A 163 0.43 -12.86 -1.11
CA LEU A 163 1.35 -12.13 -0.23
C LEU A 163 0.76 -10.80 0.23
N GLY A 164 0.16 -10.06 -0.69
CA GLY A 164 -0.50 -8.80 -0.39
C GLY A 164 -1.69 -8.97 0.56
N ALA A 165 -2.56 -9.95 0.32
CA ALA A 165 -3.73 -10.22 1.14
C ALA A 165 -3.34 -10.58 2.59
N VAL A 166 -2.42 -11.54 2.75
CA VAL A 166 -1.98 -12.00 4.08
C VAL A 166 -1.33 -10.87 4.86
N THR A 167 -0.38 -10.16 4.24
CA THR A 167 0.35 -9.09 4.93
C THR A 167 -0.57 -7.92 5.28
N SER A 168 -1.45 -7.53 4.35
CA SER A 168 -2.39 -6.44 4.60
C SER A 168 -3.41 -6.79 5.68
N ALA A 169 -3.88 -8.03 5.73
CA ALA A 169 -4.75 -8.50 6.80
C ALA A 169 -4.06 -8.46 8.18
N MET A 170 -2.79 -8.89 8.24
CA MET A 170 -1.99 -8.82 9.47
C MET A 170 -1.76 -7.37 9.92
N LEU A 171 -1.35 -6.50 9.01
CA LEU A 171 -1.09 -5.08 9.32
C LEU A 171 -2.37 -4.34 9.71
N LEU A 172 -3.49 -4.63 9.05
CA LEU A 172 -4.77 -4.04 9.39
C LEU A 172 -5.25 -4.52 10.77
N GLY A 173 -5.13 -5.81 11.06
CA GLY A 173 -5.42 -6.38 12.37
C GLY A 173 -4.57 -5.75 13.47
N HIS A 174 -3.26 -5.61 13.25
CA HIS A 174 -2.36 -4.92 14.18
C HIS A 174 -2.76 -3.45 14.38
N TRP A 175 -3.11 -2.75 13.31
CA TRP A 175 -3.57 -1.36 13.38
C TRP A 175 -4.79 -1.19 14.28
N TYR A 176 -5.78 -2.08 14.15
CA TYR A 176 -6.98 -2.07 15.02
C TYR A 176 -6.66 -2.36 16.48
N LEU A 177 -5.68 -3.22 16.77
CA LEU A 177 -5.26 -3.52 18.15
C LEU A 177 -4.52 -2.35 18.81
N VAL A 178 -3.75 -1.58 18.04
CA VAL A 178 -2.96 -0.45 18.57
C VAL A 178 -3.79 0.83 18.71
N GLN A 179 -4.92 0.93 18.04
CA GLN A 179 -5.84 2.07 18.19
C GLN A 179 -7.02 1.72 19.13
N PRO A 180 -6.85 1.89 20.46
CA PRO A 180 -7.93 1.63 21.41
C PRO A 180 -9.03 2.66 21.20
N GLY A 181 -10.24 2.19 20.92
CA GLY A 181 -11.44 3.02 20.84
C GLY A 181 -12.19 3.00 19.51
N LEU A 182 -11.86 2.04 18.63
CA LEU A 182 -12.72 1.68 17.52
C LEU A 182 -13.83 0.76 17.99
#